data_8d6f456279e6f5fd29ff2fde6b17c79f
#
_entry.id   8d6f456279e6f5fd29ff2fde6b17c79f
#
_cell.length_a   1.000
_cell.length_b   1.000
_cell.length_c   1.000
_cell.angle_alpha   90.00
_cell.angle_beta   90.00
_cell.angle_gamma   90.00
#
_symmetry.space_group_name_H-M   'P 1'
#
loop_
_entity.id
_entity.type
_entity.pdbx_description
1 polymer ?
#
loop_
_entity_poly.entity_id
_entity_poly.type
_entity_poly.pdbx_seq_one_letter_code
_entity_poly.pdbx_strand_id
1 'polypeptide(L)'
;MSVTDDSFFTENIVNINKRIDTILFCAISVPVFFVILTYIGVWYVPTLYAVSIFTYTLVMAVICFFMNRSSKKTVQYISMYLGLLAISGFVFFLGMKGVIVLTISWAFTPFISCLYYNRRLTRITTIVSFILTIIAFWLRSSAVTLVLSGIKTPQRWFIENVPGVIVEFIFVFLVTDFLSKRTYQTFRRLMSINADKDGAYRRLNEKTLEQFNTNKELQEKNDYIEKLNQELNSRNENLYENQHKIIEFVVGSFGAFDLFGVTHNYHTGKYVQEICKQLRSAGHYVEELTDKKINEFMLAALLHDAGKIRVPQYIVNKVGKYTKEEYEIMKTHPMEGRKLLEGMPVIDDGGFNVTAKEMALYHHERWDGSGYPYGVAGDTIPLCARILGAADVLDALICPRLYKEPVSIEEAVKIFEEEKGKAFEPCIAEAVVSLKNEIIKIDRDFKTYEGARFDDELARWKKYYPELKNFGKAKK
;
A
#
# COMPACT_ATOMS: atom_id res chain seq x y z
N MET A 1 -32.86 30.42 -9.12
CA MET A 1 -32.92 29.98 -7.70
C MET A 1 -32.95 28.47 -7.74
N SER A 2 -31.90 27.80 -7.24
CA SER A 2 -31.83 26.32 -7.23
C SER A 2 -32.86 25.73 -6.25
N VAL A 3 -33.25 24.50 -6.42
CA VAL A 3 -34.21 23.79 -5.53
C VAL A 3 -33.74 23.80 -4.06
N THR A 4 -32.44 23.89 -3.82
CA THR A 4 -31.80 23.97 -2.49
C THR A 4 -32.02 25.34 -1.82
N ASP A 5 -32.00 26.46 -2.56
CA ASP A 5 -32.27 27.78 -2.02
C ASP A 5 -33.72 27.89 -1.51
N ASP A 6 -34.65 27.24 -2.20
CA ASP A 6 -36.09 27.35 -1.90
C ASP A 6 -36.50 26.51 -0.66
N SER A 7 -35.83 25.35 -0.46
CA SER A 7 -36.09 24.51 0.73
C SER A 7 -35.60 25.16 2.02
N PHE A 8 -34.37 25.67 2.02
CA PHE A 8 -33.80 26.34 3.19
C PHE A 8 -34.55 27.64 3.53
N PHE A 9 -34.95 28.39 2.50
CA PHE A 9 -35.76 29.61 2.71
C PHE A 9 -37.10 29.30 3.38
N THR A 10 -37.71 28.20 2.97
CA THR A 10 -38.97 27.70 3.55
C THR A 10 -38.77 27.23 5.01
N GLU A 11 -37.72 26.49 5.28
CA GLU A 11 -37.38 26.04 6.65
C GLU A 11 -37.09 27.20 7.58
N ASN A 12 -36.36 28.23 7.11
CA ASN A 12 -36.11 29.44 7.87
C ASN A 12 -37.40 30.19 8.20
N ILE A 13 -38.34 30.33 7.25
CA ILE A 13 -39.64 30.90 7.47
C ILE A 13 -40.41 30.15 8.56
N VAL A 14 -40.45 28.85 8.49
CA VAL A 14 -41.12 27.99 9.50
C VAL A 14 -40.52 28.20 10.89
N ASN A 15 -39.21 28.24 11.00
CA ASN A 15 -38.51 28.42 12.27
C ASN A 15 -38.75 29.80 12.87
N ILE A 16 -38.76 30.85 12.06
CA ILE A 16 -39.04 32.22 12.53
C ILE A 16 -40.52 32.37 12.88
N ASN A 17 -41.43 31.82 12.08
CA ASN A 17 -42.84 31.83 12.35
C ASN A 17 -43.17 31.20 13.73
N LYS A 18 -42.53 30.10 14.07
CA LYS A 18 -42.64 29.47 15.40
C LYS A 18 -42.15 30.38 16.55
N ARG A 19 -41.09 31.18 16.31
CA ARG A 19 -40.61 32.17 17.29
C ARG A 19 -41.59 33.32 17.44
N ILE A 20 -42.24 33.75 16.34
CA ILE A 20 -43.30 34.74 16.37
C ILE A 20 -44.48 34.26 17.23
N ASP A 21 -44.87 32.98 17.11
CA ASP A 21 -45.88 32.38 17.99
C ASP A 21 -45.51 32.59 19.47
N THR A 22 -44.26 32.27 19.84
CA THR A 22 -43.78 32.48 21.21
C THR A 22 -43.86 33.93 21.66
N ILE A 23 -43.49 34.89 20.77
CA ILE A 23 -43.57 36.31 21.06
C ILE A 23 -45.03 36.76 21.26
N LEU A 24 -45.95 36.31 20.42
CA LEU A 24 -47.36 36.63 20.52
C LEU A 24 -47.99 36.02 21.77
N PHE A 25 -47.65 34.78 22.12
CA PHE A 25 -48.10 34.16 23.38
C PHE A 25 -47.57 34.90 24.62
N CYS A 26 -46.32 35.34 24.61
CA CYS A 26 -45.78 36.20 25.67
C CYS A 26 -46.49 37.55 25.74
N ALA A 27 -46.84 38.13 24.58
CA ALA A 27 -47.55 39.42 24.49
C ALA A 27 -48.98 39.38 25.11
N ILE A 28 -49.64 38.22 25.18
CA ILE A 28 -50.92 38.01 25.84
C ILE A 28 -50.83 38.32 27.35
N SER A 29 -49.68 38.11 27.98
CA SER A 29 -49.48 38.39 29.40
C SER A 29 -49.47 39.90 29.73
N VAL A 30 -49.13 40.77 28.76
CA VAL A 30 -48.99 42.19 29.01
C VAL A 30 -50.30 42.89 29.36
N PRO A 31 -51.43 42.68 28.67
CA PRO A 31 -52.73 43.22 29.08
C PRO A 31 -53.18 42.69 30.46
N VAL A 32 -52.92 41.41 30.77
CA VAL A 32 -53.24 40.84 32.08
C VAL A 32 -52.45 41.55 33.18
N PHE A 33 -51.16 41.80 32.93
CA PHE A 33 -50.32 42.54 33.85
C PHE A 33 -50.84 43.96 34.10
N PHE A 34 -51.34 44.66 33.06
CA PHE A 34 -51.94 45.97 33.19
C PHE A 34 -53.22 45.94 34.05
N VAL A 35 -54.10 44.96 33.93
CA VAL A 35 -55.29 44.80 34.78
C VAL A 35 -54.86 44.60 36.22
N ILE A 36 -53.83 43.81 36.49
CA ILE A 36 -53.32 43.58 37.86
C ILE A 36 -52.79 44.92 38.44
N LEU A 37 -51.96 45.69 37.66
CA LEU A 37 -51.43 46.97 38.10
C LEU A 37 -52.54 47.99 38.40
N THR A 38 -53.62 47.94 37.65
CA THR A 38 -54.81 48.80 37.87
C THR A 38 -55.52 48.37 39.18
N TYR A 39 -55.68 47.09 39.41
CA TYR A 39 -56.35 46.55 40.61
C TYR A 39 -55.58 46.88 41.90
N ILE A 40 -54.28 46.83 41.89
CA ILE A 40 -53.43 47.18 43.05
C ILE A 40 -53.18 48.68 43.19
N GLY A 41 -53.81 49.52 42.33
CA GLY A 41 -53.74 50.99 42.41
C GLY A 41 -52.43 51.63 42.02
N VAL A 42 -51.47 50.85 41.39
CA VAL A 42 -50.16 51.34 40.97
C VAL A 42 -50.27 52.13 39.64
N TRP A 43 -51.15 51.66 38.75
CA TRP A 43 -51.31 52.28 37.42
C TRP A 43 -52.74 52.08 36.91
N TYR A 44 -53.39 53.16 36.49
CA TYR A 44 -54.74 53.11 35.93
C TYR A 44 -54.76 52.84 34.45
N VAL A 45 -55.26 51.68 34.05
CA VAL A 45 -55.49 51.31 32.64
C VAL A 45 -57.01 51.01 32.49
N PRO A 46 -57.73 51.68 31.60
CA PRO A 46 -59.16 51.42 31.38
C PRO A 46 -59.36 49.94 31.00
N THR A 47 -60.20 49.22 31.74
CA THR A 47 -60.47 47.82 31.60
C THR A 47 -60.85 47.43 30.18
N LEU A 48 -61.70 48.22 29.53
CA LEU A 48 -62.11 47.97 28.16
C LEU A 48 -60.90 48.03 27.15
N TYR A 49 -59.94 48.92 27.42
CA TYR A 49 -58.70 48.97 26.63
C TYR A 49 -57.80 47.77 26.84
N ALA A 50 -57.58 47.34 28.05
CA ALA A 50 -56.81 46.12 28.36
C ALA A 50 -57.47 44.89 27.73
N VAL A 51 -58.81 44.79 27.79
CA VAL A 51 -59.56 43.71 27.13
C VAL A 51 -59.42 43.75 25.62
N SER A 52 -59.41 44.94 24.99
CA SER A 52 -59.22 45.09 23.54
C SER A 52 -57.86 44.58 23.10
N ILE A 53 -56.79 44.95 23.82
CA ILE A 53 -55.42 44.48 23.55
C ILE A 53 -55.33 42.96 23.71
N PHE A 54 -55.88 42.44 24.80
CA PHE A 54 -55.92 41.02 25.09
C PHE A 54 -56.63 40.24 23.98
N THR A 55 -57.83 40.66 23.59
CA THR A 55 -58.62 40.00 22.56
C THR A 55 -57.91 40.02 21.21
N TYR A 56 -57.35 41.17 20.80
CA TYR A 56 -56.55 41.29 19.56
C TYR A 56 -55.35 40.34 19.56
N THR A 57 -54.56 40.36 20.65
CA THR A 57 -53.32 39.54 20.75
C THR A 57 -53.64 38.06 20.76
N LEU A 58 -54.71 37.67 21.52
CA LEU A 58 -55.14 36.27 21.58
C LEU A 58 -55.63 35.76 20.22
N VAL A 59 -56.49 36.54 19.52
CA VAL A 59 -57.01 36.15 18.21
C VAL A 59 -55.87 35.98 17.22
N MET A 60 -54.95 36.96 17.17
CA MET A 60 -53.81 36.89 16.25
C MET A 60 -52.84 35.76 16.58
N ALA A 61 -52.58 35.52 17.87
CA ALA A 61 -51.75 34.39 18.31
C ALA A 61 -52.36 33.04 17.92
N VAL A 62 -53.66 32.88 18.07
CA VAL A 62 -54.37 31.64 17.67
C VAL A 62 -54.32 31.44 16.17
N ILE A 63 -54.60 32.49 15.39
CA ILE A 63 -54.53 32.42 13.92
C ILE A 63 -53.12 32.04 13.46
N CYS A 64 -52.10 32.74 13.93
CA CYS A 64 -50.70 32.45 13.59
C CYS A 64 -50.29 31.04 13.99
N PHE A 65 -50.67 30.61 15.18
CA PHE A 65 -50.36 29.27 15.68
C PHE A 65 -50.90 28.13 14.81
N PHE A 66 -52.16 28.24 14.32
CA PHE A 66 -52.72 27.26 13.41
C PHE A 66 -52.10 27.33 12.01
N MET A 67 -51.87 28.53 11.51
CA MET A 67 -51.21 28.68 10.22
C MET A 67 -49.78 28.17 10.20
N ASN A 68 -49.02 28.38 11.26
CA ASN A 68 -47.61 27.93 11.37
C ASN A 68 -47.45 26.41 11.50
N ARG A 69 -48.54 25.67 11.79
CA ARG A 69 -48.58 24.22 11.72
C ARG A 69 -48.88 23.63 10.35
N SER A 70 -49.24 24.45 9.40
CA SER A 70 -49.52 24.03 8.03
C SER A 70 -48.20 23.63 7.32
N SER A 71 -48.23 22.48 6.66
CA SER A 71 -47.12 22.05 5.79
C SER A 71 -47.10 22.76 4.43
N LYS A 72 -48.18 23.51 4.10
CA LYS A 72 -48.30 24.24 2.81
C LYS A 72 -47.44 25.49 2.83
N LYS A 73 -46.49 25.56 1.86
CA LYS A 73 -45.54 26.65 1.71
C LYS A 73 -46.25 28.01 1.62
N THR A 74 -47.31 28.11 0.82
CA THR A 74 -48.11 29.34 0.67
C THR A 74 -48.67 29.81 2.02
N VAL A 75 -49.14 28.89 2.87
CA VAL A 75 -49.67 29.23 4.19
C VAL A 75 -48.57 29.78 5.09
N GLN A 76 -47.37 29.18 5.07
CA GLN A 76 -46.22 29.67 5.82
C GLN A 76 -45.80 31.10 5.39
N TYR A 77 -45.86 31.42 4.10
CA TYR A 77 -45.58 32.76 3.61
C TYR A 77 -46.67 33.76 4.08
N ILE A 78 -47.95 33.39 4.01
CA ILE A 78 -49.04 34.28 4.50
C ILE A 78 -48.86 34.49 6.01
N SER A 79 -48.55 33.45 6.77
CA SER A 79 -48.35 33.54 8.22
C SER A 79 -47.19 34.46 8.59
N MET A 80 -46.13 34.49 7.79
CA MET A 80 -45.01 35.44 7.96
C MET A 80 -45.49 36.88 7.97
N TYR A 81 -46.28 37.27 6.97
CA TYR A 81 -46.81 38.63 6.89
C TYR A 81 -47.81 38.91 8.01
N LEU A 82 -48.68 37.96 8.31
CA LEU A 82 -49.69 38.05 9.35
C LEU A 82 -49.08 38.16 10.75
N GLY A 83 -48.02 37.39 11.03
CA GLY A 83 -47.30 37.44 12.30
C GLY A 83 -46.62 38.81 12.53
N LEU A 84 -45.98 39.34 11.48
CA LEU A 84 -45.38 40.67 11.55
C LEU A 84 -46.46 41.77 11.73
N LEU A 85 -47.60 41.65 11.03
CA LEU A 85 -48.72 42.55 11.21
C LEU A 85 -49.32 42.46 12.61
N ALA A 86 -49.42 41.26 13.18
CA ALA A 86 -49.88 41.01 14.53
C ALA A 86 -49.02 41.73 15.58
N ILE A 87 -47.70 41.62 15.46
CA ILE A 87 -46.75 42.33 16.34
C ILE A 87 -46.90 43.85 16.14
N SER A 88 -46.99 44.34 14.91
CA SER A 88 -47.20 45.78 14.63
C SER A 88 -48.51 46.30 15.21
N GLY A 89 -49.57 45.53 15.08
CA GLY A 89 -50.88 45.87 15.65
C GLY A 89 -50.88 45.86 17.19
N PHE A 90 -50.17 44.90 17.81
CA PHE A 90 -50.00 44.89 19.27
C PHE A 90 -49.29 46.17 19.75
N VAL A 91 -48.22 46.57 19.12
CA VAL A 91 -47.49 47.81 19.41
C VAL A 91 -48.35 49.06 19.16
N PHE A 92 -49.15 49.05 18.08
CA PHE A 92 -50.13 50.08 17.81
C PHE A 92 -51.16 50.28 18.95
N PHE A 93 -51.75 49.15 19.40
CA PHE A 93 -52.68 49.18 20.53
C PHE A 93 -52.04 49.70 21.82
N LEU A 94 -50.80 49.29 22.11
CA LEU A 94 -50.06 49.80 23.27
C LEU A 94 -49.78 51.28 23.19
N GLY A 95 -49.64 51.88 22.00
CA GLY A 95 -49.37 53.30 21.75
C GLY A 95 -50.58 54.21 21.76
N MET A 96 -51.79 53.65 21.55
CA MET A 96 -53.02 54.44 21.33
C MET A 96 -53.49 55.32 22.55
N LYS A 97 -53.25 54.80 23.75
CA LYS A 97 -53.73 55.54 24.97
C LYS A 97 -52.53 55.86 25.86
N GLY A 98 -52.30 57.12 26.08
CA GLY A 98 -51.22 57.78 26.81
C GLY A 98 -50.57 57.20 28.06
N VAL A 99 -50.77 55.90 28.30
CA VAL A 99 -50.32 55.19 29.49
C VAL A 99 -48.84 54.79 29.45
N ILE A 100 -48.32 54.58 28.23
CA ILE A 100 -46.91 54.19 28.08
C ILE A 100 -46.30 54.91 26.92
N VAL A 101 -45.16 55.59 27.15
CA VAL A 101 -44.40 56.27 26.08
C VAL A 101 -43.46 55.23 25.47
N LEU A 102 -43.92 54.48 24.49
CA LEU A 102 -43.13 53.46 23.78
C LEU A 102 -42.74 53.94 22.39
N THR A 103 -41.91 54.98 22.32
CA THR A 103 -41.50 55.57 21.05
C THR A 103 -40.69 54.64 20.17
N ILE A 104 -39.90 53.74 20.76
CA ILE A 104 -39.06 52.78 20.01
C ILE A 104 -39.76 51.43 19.74
N SER A 105 -40.85 51.11 20.42
CA SER A 105 -41.49 49.79 20.32
C SER A 105 -41.97 49.43 18.91
N TRP A 106 -42.33 50.39 18.09
CA TRP A 106 -42.72 50.15 16.70
C TRP A 106 -41.57 49.62 15.83
N ALA A 107 -40.29 49.83 16.23
CA ALA A 107 -39.13 49.32 15.54
C ALA A 107 -38.96 47.80 15.68
N PHE A 108 -39.59 47.18 16.69
CA PHE A 108 -39.47 45.74 16.94
C PHE A 108 -39.85 44.88 15.72
N THR A 109 -40.97 45.19 15.08
CA THR A 109 -41.43 44.43 13.93
C THR A 109 -40.49 44.54 12.71
N PRO A 110 -40.00 45.73 12.32
CA PRO A 110 -38.95 45.85 11.33
C PRO A 110 -37.68 45.05 11.63
N PHE A 111 -37.20 45.08 12.89
CA PHE A 111 -36.01 44.29 13.27
C PHE A 111 -36.23 42.77 13.17
N ILE A 112 -37.40 42.30 13.63
CA ILE A 112 -37.76 40.87 13.49
C ILE A 112 -37.84 40.47 12.02
N SER A 113 -38.34 41.37 11.15
CA SER A 113 -38.43 41.11 9.70
C SER A 113 -37.09 40.92 9.04
N CYS A 114 -35.99 41.49 9.60
CA CYS A 114 -34.63 41.29 9.08
C CYS A 114 -34.18 39.81 9.16
N LEU A 115 -34.71 39.04 10.11
CA LEU A 115 -34.39 37.61 10.30
C LEU A 115 -34.86 36.74 9.11
N TYR A 116 -35.85 37.22 8.35
CA TYR A 116 -36.33 36.52 7.16
C TYR A 116 -35.42 36.63 5.94
N TYR A 117 -34.33 37.38 6.04
CA TYR A 117 -33.36 37.61 4.92
C TYR A 117 -34.03 38.23 3.67
N ASN A 118 -35.14 38.93 3.83
CA ASN A 118 -35.93 39.49 2.73
C ASN A 118 -36.03 41.02 2.85
N ARG A 119 -35.19 41.72 2.11
CA ARG A 119 -35.11 43.19 2.14
C ARG A 119 -36.44 43.86 1.78
N ARG A 120 -37.19 43.27 0.82
CA ARG A 120 -38.48 43.81 0.41
C ARG A 120 -39.51 43.74 1.57
N LEU A 121 -39.53 42.60 2.23
CA LEU A 121 -40.37 42.37 3.42
C LEU A 121 -40.03 43.38 4.52
N THR A 122 -38.74 43.53 4.85
CA THR A 122 -38.29 44.48 5.89
C THR A 122 -38.73 45.91 5.58
N ARG A 123 -38.59 46.40 4.36
CA ARG A 123 -39.01 47.73 3.94
C ARG A 123 -40.52 47.91 4.10
N ILE A 124 -41.33 46.98 3.62
CA ILE A 124 -42.78 47.02 3.74
C ILE A 124 -43.18 47.05 5.22
N THR A 125 -42.60 46.17 6.04
CA THR A 125 -42.90 46.08 7.46
C THR A 125 -42.55 47.38 8.20
N THR A 126 -41.41 48.00 7.86
CA THR A 126 -40.99 49.27 8.44
C THR A 126 -41.97 50.40 8.09
N ILE A 127 -42.41 50.49 6.85
CA ILE A 127 -43.38 51.50 6.40
C ILE A 127 -44.75 51.31 7.08
N VAL A 128 -45.24 50.03 7.13
CA VAL A 128 -46.52 49.71 7.76
C VAL A 128 -46.46 50.01 9.26
N SER A 129 -45.41 49.63 9.96
CA SER A 129 -45.23 49.91 11.39
C SER A 129 -45.21 51.41 11.65
N PHE A 130 -44.53 52.16 10.80
CA PHE A 130 -44.51 53.64 10.90
C PHE A 130 -45.89 54.28 10.70
N ILE A 131 -46.66 53.89 9.67
CA ILE A 131 -48.01 54.38 9.43
C ILE A 131 -48.91 54.09 10.66
N LEU A 132 -48.83 52.85 11.20
CA LEU A 132 -49.59 52.49 12.39
C LEU A 132 -49.18 53.36 13.61
N THR A 133 -47.90 53.68 13.74
CA THR A 133 -47.39 54.51 14.81
C THR A 133 -47.91 55.93 14.68
N ILE A 134 -47.94 56.57 13.46
CA ILE A 134 -48.52 57.88 13.23
C ILE A 134 -50.00 57.91 13.58
N ILE A 135 -50.78 56.90 13.19
CA ILE A 135 -52.21 56.80 13.53
C ILE A 135 -52.38 56.68 15.06
N ALA A 136 -51.56 55.87 15.72
CA ALA A 136 -51.59 55.75 17.18
C ALA A 136 -51.26 57.06 17.86
N PHE A 137 -50.30 57.82 17.38
CA PHE A 137 -49.98 59.17 17.88
C PHE A 137 -51.15 60.15 17.71
N TRP A 138 -51.80 60.09 16.56
CA TRP A 138 -53.00 60.96 16.30
C TRP A 138 -54.11 60.59 17.31
N LEU A 139 -54.47 59.33 17.46
CA LEU A 139 -55.47 58.85 18.40
C LEU A 139 -55.15 59.22 19.85
N ARG A 140 -53.84 59.14 20.19
CA ARG A 140 -53.35 59.51 21.52
C ARG A 140 -53.42 60.97 21.82
N SER A 141 -53.34 61.85 20.83
CA SER A 141 -53.30 63.29 21.01
C SER A 141 -54.56 63.87 21.78
N SER A 142 -55.72 63.25 21.54
CA SER A 142 -56.97 63.62 22.23
C SER A 142 -57.01 63.19 23.72
N ALA A 143 -56.35 62.03 24.04
CA ALA A 143 -56.25 61.52 25.39
C ALA A 143 -55.29 62.36 26.26
N VAL A 144 -54.11 62.70 25.68
CA VAL A 144 -53.09 63.53 26.35
C VAL A 144 -53.58 64.92 26.71
N THR A 145 -54.30 65.52 25.80
CA THR A 145 -54.87 66.90 26.04
C THR A 145 -55.97 66.98 27.12
N LEU A 146 -56.65 65.85 27.37
CA LEU A 146 -57.60 65.72 28.47
C LEU A 146 -56.93 65.62 29.86
N VAL A 147 -55.68 65.10 29.92
CA VAL A 147 -54.95 64.85 31.17
C VAL A 147 -54.05 66.00 31.57
N LEU A 148 -53.54 66.78 30.62
CA LEU A 148 -52.63 67.91 30.82
C LEU A 148 -53.45 69.19 30.81
N SER A 149 -54.00 69.58 31.93
CA SER A 149 -54.74 70.86 32.09
C SER A 149 -53.82 72.04 31.73
N GLY A 150 -54.10 72.70 30.63
CA GLY A 150 -53.44 73.95 30.21
C GLY A 150 -52.76 73.88 28.85
N ILE A 151 -52.82 72.78 28.11
CA ILE A 151 -52.17 72.62 26.84
C ILE A 151 -53.19 72.43 25.70
N LYS A 152 -53.11 73.40 24.73
CA LYS A 152 -53.24 73.29 23.28
C LYS A 152 -54.16 72.17 22.72
N THR A 153 -54.85 72.46 21.66
CA THR A 153 -55.68 71.51 20.92
C THR A 153 -54.94 70.19 20.58
N PRO A 154 -55.63 69.07 20.48
CA PRO A 154 -55.05 67.80 20.08
C PRO A 154 -54.19 67.85 18.84
N GLN A 155 -54.62 68.68 17.87
CA GLN A 155 -53.90 68.93 16.61
C GLN A 155 -52.53 69.60 16.83
N ARG A 156 -52.44 70.53 17.75
CA ARG A 156 -51.17 71.22 18.03
C ARG A 156 -50.21 70.37 18.75
N TRP A 157 -50.66 69.55 19.71
CA TRP A 157 -49.80 68.56 20.37
C TRP A 157 -49.23 67.54 19.35
N PHE A 158 -50.09 67.04 18.43
CA PHE A 158 -49.63 66.10 17.37
C PHE A 158 -48.58 66.76 16.47
N ILE A 159 -48.81 67.98 15.96
CA ILE A 159 -47.86 68.66 15.08
C ILE A 159 -46.50 68.88 15.75
N GLU A 160 -46.50 69.19 17.08
CA GLU A 160 -45.26 69.44 17.82
C GLU A 160 -44.44 68.20 18.07
N ASN A 161 -45.04 66.99 18.10
CA ASN A 161 -44.35 65.77 18.40
C ASN A 161 -44.05 64.86 17.19
N VAL A 162 -44.79 65.04 16.07
CA VAL A 162 -44.57 64.29 14.83
C VAL A 162 -43.16 64.41 14.26
N PRO A 163 -42.45 65.54 14.27
CA PRO A 163 -41.09 65.64 13.76
C PRO A 163 -40.15 64.68 14.43
N GLY A 164 -40.26 64.42 15.76
CA GLY A 164 -39.45 63.47 16.46
C GLY A 164 -39.68 62.02 15.96
N VAL A 165 -40.94 61.64 15.74
CA VAL A 165 -41.31 60.32 15.20
C VAL A 165 -40.81 60.13 13.77
N ILE A 166 -40.77 61.17 12.95
CA ILE A 166 -40.20 61.12 11.59
C ILE A 166 -38.69 60.88 11.65
N VAL A 167 -37.98 61.59 12.53
CA VAL A 167 -36.51 61.36 12.70
C VAL A 167 -36.23 59.92 13.13
N GLU A 168 -36.96 59.39 14.13
CA GLU A 168 -36.86 58.00 14.54
C GLU A 168 -37.13 57.00 13.40
N PHE A 169 -38.18 57.34 12.56
CA PHE A 169 -38.46 56.48 11.40
C PHE A 169 -37.31 56.45 10.41
N ILE A 170 -36.72 57.59 10.05
CA ILE A 170 -35.62 57.69 9.14
C ILE A 170 -34.45 56.80 9.67
N PHE A 171 -34.15 56.94 10.96
CA PHE A 171 -33.09 56.16 11.61
C PHE A 171 -33.38 54.65 11.57
N VAL A 172 -34.55 54.21 11.99
CA VAL A 172 -34.95 52.79 12.00
C VAL A 172 -34.99 52.23 10.58
N PHE A 173 -35.50 53.01 9.61
CA PHE A 173 -35.51 52.61 8.21
C PHE A 173 -34.10 52.37 7.67
N LEU A 174 -33.18 53.29 7.91
CA LEU A 174 -31.79 53.17 7.45
C LEU A 174 -31.10 51.96 8.09
N VAL A 175 -31.24 51.77 9.40
CA VAL A 175 -30.64 50.68 10.13
C VAL A 175 -31.20 49.32 9.69
N THR A 176 -32.53 49.23 9.56
CA THR A 176 -33.15 47.94 9.16
C THR A 176 -32.89 47.61 7.70
N ASP A 177 -32.85 48.60 6.80
CA ASP A 177 -32.48 48.39 5.40
C ASP A 177 -31.02 47.95 5.28
N PHE A 178 -30.11 48.56 6.03
CA PHE A 178 -28.71 48.16 6.10
C PHE A 178 -28.55 46.73 6.65
N LEU A 179 -29.17 46.42 7.77
CA LEU A 179 -29.11 45.11 8.39
C LEU A 179 -29.70 44.04 7.46
N SER A 180 -30.87 44.30 6.87
CA SER A 180 -31.49 43.35 5.95
C SER A 180 -30.66 43.09 4.71
N LYS A 181 -29.99 44.14 4.16
CA LYS A 181 -29.03 43.97 3.05
C LYS A 181 -27.87 43.11 3.45
N ARG A 182 -27.26 43.36 4.62
CA ARG A 182 -26.09 42.62 5.10
C ARG A 182 -26.43 41.18 5.44
N THR A 183 -27.54 40.93 6.13
CA THR A 183 -27.99 39.57 6.45
C THR A 183 -28.28 38.74 5.19
N TYR A 184 -28.93 39.36 4.17
CA TYR A 184 -29.17 38.68 2.91
C TYR A 184 -27.89 38.36 2.15
N GLN A 185 -26.89 39.25 2.14
CA GLN A 185 -25.60 39.00 1.51
C GLN A 185 -24.84 37.88 2.21
N THR A 186 -24.81 37.91 3.55
CA THR A 186 -24.18 36.84 4.35
C THR A 186 -24.85 35.49 4.12
N PHE A 187 -26.17 35.47 4.12
CA PHE A 187 -26.94 34.29 3.81
C PHE A 187 -26.57 33.68 2.44
N ARG A 188 -26.58 34.51 1.38
CA ARG A 188 -26.20 34.05 0.04
C ARG A 188 -24.77 33.46 0.00
N ARG A 189 -23.84 34.11 0.69
CA ARG A 189 -22.46 33.63 0.78
C ARG A 189 -22.38 32.28 1.48
N LEU A 190 -23.09 32.08 2.59
CA LEU A 190 -23.15 30.82 3.30
C LEU A 190 -23.74 29.69 2.44
N MET A 191 -24.81 30.01 1.68
CA MET A 191 -25.43 29.03 0.78
C MET A 191 -24.48 28.60 -0.37
N SER A 192 -23.73 29.55 -0.94
CA SER A 192 -22.75 29.19 -1.97
C SER A 192 -21.63 28.28 -1.41
N ILE A 193 -21.11 28.61 -0.22
CA ILE A 193 -20.09 27.81 0.45
C ILE A 193 -20.60 26.38 0.74
N ASN A 194 -21.83 26.24 1.22
CA ASN A 194 -22.42 24.92 1.49
C ASN A 194 -22.60 24.11 0.19
N ALA A 195 -23.07 24.74 -0.89
CA ALA A 195 -23.22 24.06 -2.18
C ALA A 195 -21.86 23.59 -2.74
N ASP A 196 -20.82 24.42 -2.63
CA ASP A 196 -19.45 24.06 -3.03
C ASP A 196 -18.91 22.90 -2.18
N LYS A 197 -19.18 22.94 -0.88
CA LYS A 197 -18.80 21.88 0.06
C LYS A 197 -19.49 20.55 -0.28
N ASP A 198 -20.79 20.55 -0.56
CA ASP A 198 -21.53 19.35 -0.94
C ASP A 198 -21.01 18.77 -2.27
N GLY A 199 -20.67 19.62 -3.23
CA GLY A 199 -20.03 19.22 -4.48
C GLY A 199 -18.64 18.63 -4.26
N ALA A 200 -17.86 19.17 -3.34
CA ALA A 200 -16.55 18.64 -2.97
C ALA A 200 -16.66 17.28 -2.27
N TYR A 201 -17.62 17.10 -1.34
CA TYR A 201 -17.87 15.82 -0.69
C TYR A 201 -18.28 14.71 -1.68
N ARG A 202 -19.15 15.01 -2.65
CA ARG A 202 -19.53 14.04 -3.67
C ARG A 202 -18.32 13.58 -4.48
N ARG A 203 -17.52 14.52 -4.98
CA ARG A 203 -16.29 14.21 -5.72
C ARG A 203 -15.26 13.40 -4.89
N LEU A 204 -15.15 13.71 -3.59
CA LEU A 204 -14.29 12.96 -2.69
C LEU A 204 -14.77 11.51 -2.53
N ASN A 205 -16.07 11.33 -2.32
CA ASN A 205 -16.66 9.98 -2.18
C ASN A 205 -16.52 9.15 -3.45
N GLU A 206 -16.71 9.75 -4.62
CA GLU A 206 -16.50 9.09 -5.92
C GLU A 206 -15.05 8.62 -6.08
N LYS A 207 -14.09 9.50 -5.80
CA LYS A 207 -12.66 9.14 -5.83
C LYS A 207 -12.29 8.05 -4.81
N THR A 208 -12.85 8.13 -3.62
CA THR A 208 -12.61 7.11 -2.57
C THR A 208 -13.12 5.74 -2.99
N LEU A 209 -14.30 5.70 -3.62
CA LEU A 209 -14.87 4.45 -4.15
C LEU A 209 -14.03 3.89 -5.31
N GLU A 210 -13.58 4.75 -6.22
CA GLU A 210 -12.70 4.36 -7.32
C GLU A 210 -11.37 3.79 -6.79
N GLN A 211 -10.77 4.47 -5.82
CA GLN A 211 -9.53 4.04 -5.18
C GLN A 211 -9.70 2.69 -4.43
N PHE A 212 -10.84 2.49 -3.76
CA PHE A 212 -11.16 1.23 -3.10
C PHE A 212 -11.25 0.07 -4.11
N ASN A 213 -11.93 0.27 -5.24
CA ASN A 213 -12.05 -0.74 -6.28
C ASN A 213 -10.69 -1.07 -6.92
N THR A 214 -9.88 -0.04 -7.21
CA THR A 214 -8.52 -0.22 -7.75
C THR A 214 -7.62 -0.99 -6.79
N ASN A 215 -7.66 -0.66 -5.49
CA ASN A 215 -6.89 -1.37 -4.47
C ASN A 215 -7.32 -2.83 -4.35
N LYS A 216 -8.61 -3.12 -4.44
CA LYS A 216 -9.12 -4.49 -4.43
C LYS A 216 -8.61 -5.29 -5.64
N GLU A 217 -8.68 -4.72 -6.84
CA GLU A 217 -8.15 -5.35 -8.06
C GLU A 217 -6.62 -5.58 -7.97
N LEU A 218 -5.89 -4.62 -7.40
CA LEU A 218 -4.45 -4.74 -7.18
C LEU A 218 -4.13 -5.87 -6.20
N GLN A 219 -4.90 -6.01 -5.14
CA GLN A 219 -4.74 -7.10 -4.17
C GLN A 219 -4.96 -8.47 -4.82
N GLU A 220 -6.03 -8.63 -5.60
CA GLU A 220 -6.31 -9.88 -6.33
C GLU A 220 -5.19 -10.25 -7.31
N LYS A 221 -4.61 -9.24 -7.99
CA LYS A 221 -3.44 -9.46 -8.87
C LYS A 221 -2.18 -9.84 -8.10
N ASN A 222 -1.92 -9.23 -6.95
CA ASN A 222 -0.78 -9.57 -6.12
C ASN A 222 -0.87 -11.01 -5.59
N ASP A 223 -2.04 -11.41 -5.09
CA ASP A 223 -2.27 -12.78 -4.62
C ASP A 223 -2.07 -13.81 -5.75
N TYR A 224 -2.51 -13.47 -6.97
CA TYR A 224 -2.29 -14.30 -8.15
C TYR A 224 -0.80 -14.41 -8.53
N ILE A 225 -0.05 -13.28 -8.51
CA ILE A 225 1.39 -13.26 -8.77
C ILE A 225 2.16 -14.09 -7.72
N GLU A 226 1.79 -13.97 -6.46
CA GLU A 226 2.41 -14.76 -5.39
C GLU A 226 2.22 -16.27 -5.62
N LYS A 227 1.01 -16.69 -5.97
CA LYS A 227 0.70 -18.08 -6.32
C LYS A 227 1.52 -18.57 -7.53
N LEU A 228 1.63 -17.75 -8.58
CA LEU A 228 2.46 -18.09 -9.75
C LEU A 228 3.94 -18.23 -9.39
N ASN A 229 4.46 -17.35 -8.53
CA ASN A 229 5.85 -17.44 -8.08
C ASN A 229 6.12 -18.70 -7.27
N GLN A 230 5.19 -19.11 -6.41
CA GLN A 230 5.29 -20.37 -5.67
C GLN A 230 5.30 -21.59 -6.63
N GLU A 231 4.39 -21.60 -7.61
CA GLU A 231 4.35 -22.67 -8.62
C GLU A 231 5.61 -22.69 -9.48
N LEU A 232 6.13 -21.53 -9.89
CA LEU A 232 7.36 -21.40 -10.67
C LEU A 232 8.57 -21.93 -9.89
N ASN A 233 8.69 -21.57 -8.62
CA ASN A 233 9.77 -22.06 -7.76
C ASN A 233 9.72 -23.58 -7.60
N SER A 234 8.54 -24.13 -7.33
CA SER A 234 8.36 -25.59 -7.23
C SER A 234 8.71 -26.31 -8.55
N ARG A 235 8.30 -25.74 -9.69
CA ARG A 235 8.68 -26.30 -11.00
C ARG A 235 10.17 -26.24 -11.25
N ASN A 236 10.83 -25.15 -10.88
CA ASN A 236 12.26 -25.00 -11.03
C ASN A 236 13.01 -26.03 -10.16
N GLU A 237 12.62 -26.20 -8.91
CA GLU A 237 13.19 -27.23 -8.02
C GLU A 237 13.07 -28.64 -8.64
N ASN A 238 11.88 -28.98 -9.13
CA ASN A 238 11.66 -30.26 -9.81
C ASN A 238 12.51 -30.44 -11.07
N LEU A 239 12.70 -29.36 -11.85
CA LEU A 239 13.56 -29.38 -13.02
C LEU A 239 15.03 -29.65 -12.64
N TYR A 240 15.55 -28.98 -11.60
CA TYR A 240 16.90 -29.22 -11.10
C TYR A 240 17.08 -30.66 -10.60
N GLU A 241 16.14 -31.21 -9.83
CA GLU A 241 16.19 -32.59 -9.41
C GLU A 241 16.20 -33.59 -10.59
N ASN A 242 15.35 -33.34 -11.57
CA ASN A 242 15.30 -34.19 -12.76
C ASN A 242 16.57 -34.11 -13.59
N GLN A 243 17.18 -32.94 -13.76
CA GLN A 243 18.46 -32.76 -14.40
C GLN A 243 19.54 -33.55 -13.68
N HIS A 244 19.59 -33.47 -12.35
CA HIS A 244 20.55 -34.24 -11.53
C HIS A 244 20.36 -35.72 -11.76
N LYS A 245 19.16 -36.25 -11.68
CA LYS A 245 18.85 -37.69 -11.89
C LYS A 245 19.23 -38.19 -13.29
N ILE A 246 19.03 -37.36 -14.32
CA ILE A 246 19.42 -37.67 -15.69
C ILE A 246 20.95 -37.77 -15.80
N ILE A 247 21.68 -36.80 -15.25
CA ILE A 247 23.15 -36.81 -15.25
C ILE A 247 23.65 -38.02 -14.48
N GLU A 248 23.13 -38.32 -13.32
CA GLU A 248 23.48 -39.51 -12.54
C GLU A 248 23.23 -40.81 -13.32
N PHE A 249 22.10 -40.91 -14.00
CA PHE A 249 21.81 -42.05 -14.85
C PHE A 249 22.82 -42.23 -15.99
N VAL A 250 23.17 -41.10 -16.66
CA VAL A 250 24.15 -41.09 -17.73
C VAL A 250 25.52 -41.50 -17.21
N VAL A 251 25.98 -40.90 -16.09
CA VAL A 251 27.26 -41.23 -15.42
C VAL A 251 27.29 -42.69 -14.96
N GLY A 252 26.20 -43.16 -14.35
CA GLY A 252 26.05 -44.55 -13.95
C GLY A 252 26.14 -45.55 -15.12
N SER A 253 25.64 -45.12 -16.30
CA SER A 253 25.75 -45.93 -17.52
C SER A 253 27.19 -46.04 -18.05
N PHE A 254 28.04 -45.04 -17.78
CA PHE A 254 29.47 -45.13 -18.11
C PHE A 254 30.25 -46.09 -17.23
N GLY A 255 29.76 -46.42 -16.04
CA GLY A 255 30.36 -47.41 -15.15
C GLY A 255 30.48 -48.83 -15.77
N ALA A 256 29.73 -49.11 -16.83
CA ALA A 256 29.91 -50.34 -17.61
C ALA A 256 31.23 -50.35 -18.40
N PHE A 257 31.88 -49.22 -18.60
CA PHE A 257 33.13 -49.10 -19.39
C PHE A 257 34.36 -48.80 -18.52
N ASP A 258 34.19 -48.07 -17.41
CA ASP A 258 35.28 -47.74 -16.46
C ASP A 258 34.91 -48.25 -15.05
N LEU A 259 35.67 -49.22 -14.57
CA LEU A 259 35.43 -49.90 -13.28
C LEU A 259 35.38 -48.95 -12.07
N PHE A 260 36.18 -47.89 -12.12
CA PHE A 260 36.30 -46.90 -11.04
C PHE A 260 35.64 -45.56 -11.37
N GLY A 261 35.23 -45.39 -12.62
CA GLY A 261 34.80 -44.09 -13.14
C GLY A 261 33.58 -43.49 -12.42
N VAL A 262 32.61 -44.34 -12.04
CA VAL A 262 31.38 -43.83 -11.38
C VAL A 262 31.69 -43.20 -10.04
N THR A 263 32.36 -43.98 -9.15
CA THR A 263 32.73 -43.50 -7.81
C THR A 263 33.65 -42.30 -7.88
N HIS A 264 34.66 -42.36 -8.75
CA HIS A 264 35.60 -41.29 -9.01
C HIS A 264 34.88 -39.99 -9.43
N ASN A 265 33.98 -40.05 -10.39
CA ASN A 265 33.25 -38.87 -10.86
C ASN A 265 32.46 -38.22 -9.75
N TYR A 266 31.80 -38.99 -8.89
CA TYR A 266 31.07 -38.44 -7.74
C TYR A 266 31.98 -37.78 -6.71
N HIS A 267 33.10 -38.40 -6.37
CA HIS A 267 34.10 -37.82 -5.47
C HIS A 267 34.62 -36.50 -6.03
N THR A 268 35.05 -36.51 -7.31
CA THR A 268 35.59 -35.35 -7.99
C THR A 268 34.55 -34.20 -8.03
N GLY A 269 33.28 -34.50 -8.33
CA GLY A 269 32.19 -33.51 -8.27
C GLY A 269 32.04 -32.88 -6.89
N LYS A 270 32.13 -33.70 -5.83
CA LYS A 270 32.04 -33.22 -4.44
C LYS A 270 33.23 -32.33 -4.07
N TYR A 271 34.45 -32.73 -4.44
CA TYR A 271 35.65 -31.92 -4.22
C TYR A 271 35.58 -30.59 -4.98
N VAL A 272 35.11 -30.57 -6.23
CA VAL A 272 34.87 -29.35 -6.99
C VAL A 272 33.95 -28.43 -6.22
N GLN A 273 32.85 -28.95 -5.66
CA GLN A 273 31.91 -28.14 -4.86
C GLN A 273 32.56 -27.45 -3.68
N GLU A 274 33.33 -28.23 -2.89
CA GLU A 274 33.97 -27.73 -1.67
C GLU A 274 35.15 -26.79 -1.98
N ILE A 275 35.93 -27.05 -3.04
CA ILE A 275 36.98 -26.14 -3.51
C ILE A 275 36.36 -24.78 -3.95
N CYS A 276 35.26 -24.78 -4.70
CA CYS A 276 34.57 -23.56 -5.10
C CYS A 276 34.10 -22.75 -3.89
N LYS A 277 33.47 -23.40 -2.88
CA LYS A 277 33.02 -22.74 -1.65
C LYS A 277 34.20 -22.13 -0.88
N GLN A 278 35.32 -22.87 -0.79
CA GLN A 278 36.52 -22.40 -0.11
C GLN A 278 37.14 -21.20 -0.82
N LEU A 279 37.27 -21.24 -2.16
CA LEU A 279 37.76 -20.13 -2.95
C LEU A 279 36.92 -18.89 -2.73
N ARG A 280 35.59 -19.01 -2.82
CA ARG A 280 34.67 -17.92 -2.59
C ARG A 280 34.81 -17.35 -1.17
N SER A 281 34.91 -18.20 -0.16
CA SER A 281 35.07 -17.76 1.25
C SER A 281 36.40 -17.07 1.51
N ALA A 282 37.42 -17.42 0.77
CA ALA A 282 38.74 -16.81 0.80
C ALA A 282 38.83 -15.50 -0.02
N GLY A 283 37.72 -15.08 -0.65
CA GLY A 283 37.65 -13.84 -1.46
C GLY A 283 38.09 -13.99 -2.91
N HIS A 284 38.30 -15.23 -3.39
CA HIS A 284 38.64 -15.52 -4.78
C HIS A 284 37.37 -15.84 -5.60
N TYR A 285 37.27 -15.29 -6.81
CA TYR A 285 36.19 -15.57 -7.79
C TYR A 285 34.78 -15.39 -7.23
N VAL A 286 34.58 -14.41 -6.31
CA VAL A 286 33.33 -14.22 -5.55
C VAL A 286 32.13 -13.97 -6.46
N GLU A 287 32.33 -13.17 -7.53
CA GLU A 287 31.29 -12.84 -8.50
C GLU A 287 30.96 -14.03 -9.43
N GLU A 288 31.96 -14.85 -9.75
CA GLU A 288 31.78 -15.98 -10.65
C GLU A 288 31.20 -17.21 -9.94
N LEU A 289 31.68 -17.50 -8.72
CA LEU A 289 31.29 -18.67 -7.93
C LEU A 289 30.00 -18.46 -7.15
N THR A 290 28.90 -18.13 -7.83
CA THR A 290 27.55 -18.11 -7.23
C THR A 290 27.10 -19.52 -6.85
N ASP A 291 26.10 -19.68 -5.97
CA ASP A 291 25.58 -20.99 -5.60
C ASP A 291 25.09 -21.79 -6.82
N LYS A 292 24.43 -21.10 -7.77
CA LYS A 292 24.03 -21.71 -9.06
C LYS A 292 25.26 -22.23 -9.82
N LYS A 293 26.31 -21.43 -9.91
CA LYS A 293 27.53 -21.79 -10.68
C LYS A 293 28.33 -22.89 -9.99
N ILE A 294 28.39 -22.92 -8.67
CA ILE A 294 29.01 -23.99 -7.90
C ILE A 294 28.31 -25.33 -8.14
N ASN A 295 26.96 -25.33 -8.12
CA ASN A 295 26.20 -26.54 -8.44
C ASN A 295 26.38 -26.98 -9.90
N GLU A 296 26.43 -26.02 -10.82
CA GLU A 296 26.71 -26.29 -12.24
C GLU A 296 28.10 -26.96 -12.41
N PHE A 297 29.14 -26.44 -11.75
CA PHE A 297 30.48 -26.99 -11.79
C PHE A 297 30.51 -28.40 -11.20
N MET A 298 29.84 -28.61 -10.07
CA MET A 298 29.73 -29.94 -9.45
C MET A 298 29.11 -30.97 -10.41
N LEU A 299 27.98 -30.63 -11.04
CA LEU A 299 27.27 -31.51 -11.96
C LEU A 299 28.08 -31.76 -13.25
N ALA A 300 28.69 -30.71 -13.79
CA ALA A 300 29.52 -30.81 -15.01
C ALA A 300 30.77 -31.71 -14.78
N ALA A 301 31.35 -31.64 -13.57
CA ALA A 301 32.47 -32.47 -13.20
C ALA A 301 32.16 -33.96 -13.30
N LEU A 302 30.92 -34.38 -13.10
CA LEU A 302 30.52 -35.79 -13.24
C LEU A 302 30.74 -36.34 -14.67
N LEU A 303 30.81 -35.46 -15.66
CA LEU A 303 30.90 -35.80 -17.10
C LEU A 303 32.29 -35.63 -17.68
N HIS A 304 33.30 -35.22 -16.89
CA HIS A 304 34.63 -34.89 -17.40
C HIS A 304 35.30 -36.02 -18.17
N ASP A 305 35.12 -37.23 -17.67
CA ASP A 305 35.71 -38.47 -18.18
C ASP A 305 34.82 -39.19 -19.22
N ALA A 306 33.71 -38.59 -19.68
CA ALA A 306 32.80 -39.23 -20.63
C ALA A 306 33.49 -39.73 -21.91
N GLY A 307 34.59 -39.09 -22.29
CA GLY A 307 35.36 -39.49 -23.47
C GLY A 307 36.07 -40.84 -23.36
N LYS A 308 36.27 -41.40 -22.16
CA LYS A 308 36.84 -42.73 -21.96
C LYS A 308 36.04 -43.82 -22.67
N ILE A 309 34.76 -43.61 -22.94
CA ILE A 309 33.94 -44.54 -23.74
C ILE A 309 34.46 -44.74 -25.17
N ARG A 310 35.24 -43.82 -25.68
CA ARG A 310 35.89 -43.90 -26.99
C ARG A 310 37.28 -44.51 -26.95
N VAL A 311 37.84 -44.69 -25.75
CA VAL A 311 39.12 -45.38 -25.52
C VAL A 311 38.89 -46.87 -25.46
N PRO A 312 39.74 -47.73 -26.06
CA PRO A 312 39.58 -49.18 -25.93
C PRO A 312 39.54 -49.64 -24.48
N GLN A 313 38.54 -50.43 -24.13
CA GLN A 313 38.26 -50.85 -22.74
C GLN A 313 39.44 -51.56 -22.07
N TYR A 314 40.26 -52.32 -22.84
CA TYR A 314 41.45 -52.97 -22.30
C TYR A 314 42.53 -51.96 -21.88
N ILE A 315 42.53 -50.75 -22.40
CA ILE A 315 43.41 -49.64 -21.99
C ILE A 315 42.80 -48.96 -20.73
N VAL A 316 41.51 -48.65 -20.76
CA VAL A 316 40.85 -47.99 -19.63
C VAL A 316 40.98 -48.82 -18.35
N ASN A 317 40.74 -50.13 -18.42
CA ASN A 317 40.75 -51.05 -17.28
C ASN A 317 42.07 -51.79 -17.13
N LYS A 318 43.17 -51.31 -17.70
CA LYS A 318 44.48 -51.98 -17.62
C LYS A 318 45.02 -52.01 -16.20
N VAL A 319 45.37 -53.18 -15.74
CA VAL A 319 46.09 -53.35 -14.48
C VAL A 319 47.61 -53.12 -14.69
N GLY A 320 48.16 -52.11 -14.03
CA GLY A 320 49.57 -51.71 -14.18
C GLY A 320 49.81 -50.48 -15.03
N LYS A 321 51.08 -50.19 -15.36
CA LYS A 321 51.45 -48.95 -16.11
C LYS A 321 51.13 -49.10 -17.59
N TYR A 322 50.71 -47.99 -18.18
CA TYR A 322 50.54 -47.87 -19.65
C TYR A 322 51.86 -47.93 -20.37
N THR A 323 51.89 -48.56 -21.57
CA THR A 323 52.98 -48.34 -22.54
C THR A 323 52.88 -46.88 -23.03
N LYS A 324 53.91 -46.43 -23.77
CA LYS A 324 53.88 -45.07 -24.39
C LYS A 324 52.71 -44.92 -25.36
N GLU A 325 52.47 -45.95 -26.15
CA GLU A 325 51.41 -46.00 -27.16
C GLU A 325 50.02 -45.97 -26.49
N GLU A 326 49.83 -46.78 -25.44
CA GLU A 326 48.59 -46.80 -24.69
C GLU A 326 48.30 -45.45 -23.98
N TYR A 327 49.37 -44.83 -23.46
CA TYR A 327 49.26 -43.52 -22.84
C TYR A 327 48.85 -42.44 -23.85
N GLU A 328 49.41 -42.45 -25.08
CA GLU A 328 48.98 -41.52 -26.14
C GLU A 328 47.50 -41.74 -26.52
N ILE A 329 47.02 -42.99 -26.56
CA ILE A 329 45.61 -43.28 -26.79
C ILE A 329 44.77 -42.79 -25.60
N MET A 330 45.19 -42.99 -24.36
CA MET A 330 44.47 -42.50 -23.17
C MET A 330 44.36 -40.97 -23.20
N LYS A 331 45.38 -40.21 -23.61
CA LYS A 331 45.37 -38.75 -23.73
C LYS A 331 44.35 -38.20 -24.74
N THR A 332 43.71 -39.06 -25.54
CA THR A 332 42.66 -38.62 -26.47
C THR A 332 41.30 -38.39 -25.78
N HIS A 333 41.06 -38.97 -24.57
CA HIS A 333 39.75 -38.91 -23.95
C HIS A 333 39.24 -37.48 -23.69
N PRO A 334 40.05 -36.43 -23.38
CA PRO A 334 39.54 -35.09 -23.21
C PRO A 334 38.90 -34.55 -24.46
N MET A 335 39.56 -34.73 -25.62
CA MET A 335 39.03 -34.32 -26.89
C MET A 335 37.81 -35.11 -27.33
N GLU A 336 37.80 -36.43 -27.11
CA GLU A 336 36.66 -37.29 -27.42
C GLU A 336 35.48 -36.99 -26.47
N GLY A 337 35.73 -36.63 -25.19
CA GLY A 337 34.74 -36.19 -24.23
C GLY A 337 34.05 -34.91 -24.70
N ARG A 338 34.81 -33.90 -25.09
CA ARG A 338 34.26 -32.69 -25.67
C ARG A 338 33.34 -32.97 -26.86
N LYS A 339 33.82 -33.81 -27.82
CA LYS A 339 33.02 -34.18 -29.02
C LYS A 339 31.74 -34.91 -28.63
N LEU A 340 31.79 -35.79 -27.64
CA LEU A 340 30.60 -36.49 -27.15
C LEU A 340 29.59 -35.54 -26.55
N LEU A 341 30.05 -34.56 -25.75
CA LEU A 341 29.23 -33.57 -25.10
C LEU A 341 28.70 -32.47 -26.07
N GLU A 342 29.27 -32.33 -27.27
CA GLU A 342 28.71 -31.48 -28.32
C GLU A 342 27.34 -31.98 -28.79
N GLY A 343 27.08 -33.27 -28.76
CA GLY A 343 25.79 -33.87 -29.09
C GLY A 343 24.78 -33.88 -27.94
N MET A 344 25.15 -33.40 -26.76
CA MET A 344 24.25 -33.35 -25.62
C MET A 344 23.17 -32.28 -25.79
N PRO A 345 21.89 -32.55 -25.52
CA PRO A 345 20.84 -31.54 -25.52
C PRO A 345 21.20 -30.38 -24.58
N VAL A 346 20.76 -29.17 -24.96
CA VAL A 346 20.92 -28.00 -24.08
C VAL A 346 20.03 -28.18 -22.84
N ILE A 347 20.64 -28.15 -21.67
CA ILE A 347 19.97 -28.46 -20.41
C ILE A 347 19.35 -27.20 -19.75
N ASP A 348 20.01 -26.06 -19.97
CA ASP A 348 19.59 -24.75 -19.43
C ASP A 348 19.71 -23.65 -20.49
N ASP A 349 20.15 -22.46 -20.09
CA ASP A 349 20.52 -21.37 -21.02
C ASP A 349 21.78 -21.65 -21.87
N GLY A 350 22.31 -22.86 -21.79
CA GLY A 350 23.54 -23.31 -22.48
C GLY A 350 24.79 -23.18 -21.64
N GLY A 351 24.74 -22.59 -20.44
CA GLY A 351 25.89 -22.42 -19.55
C GLY A 351 26.47 -23.75 -19.10
N PHE A 352 25.62 -24.67 -18.65
CA PHE A 352 26.02 -26.02 -18.23
C PHE A 352 26.75 -26.79 -19.35
N ASN A 353 26.20 -26.76 -20.57
CA ASN A 353 26.79 -27.45 -21.71
C ASN A 353 28.19 -26.91 -22.07
N VAL A 354 28.41 -25.61 -21.93
CA VAL A 354 29.73 -24.97 -22.14
C VAL A 354 30.69 -25.45 -21.05
N THR A 355 30.29 -25.34 -19.79
CA THR A 355 31.09 -25.78 -18.63
C THR A 355 31.49 -27.27 -18.70
N ALA A 356 30.55 -28.15 -19.04
CA ALA A 356 30.84 -29.60 -19.16
C ALA A 356 31.86 -29.88 -20.28
N LYS A 357 31.73 -29.20 -21.43
CA LYS A 357 32.69 -29.33 -22.55
C LYS A 357 34.08 -28.81 -22.20
N GLU A 358 34.16 -27.67 -21.50
CA GLU A 358 35.42 -27.09 -21.04
C GLU A 358 36.10 -27.98 -20.00
N MET A 359 35.35 -28.45 -19.03
CA MET A 359 35.84 -29.41 -18.03
C MET A 359 36.37 -30.68 -18.68
N ALA A 360 35.62 -31.30 -19.59
CA ALA A 360 36.06 -32.48 -20.28
C ALA A 360 37.32 -32.27 -21.10
N LEU A 361 37.45 -31.11 -21.72
CA LEU A 361 38.59 -30.84 -22.62
C LEU A 361 39.88 -30.46 -21.89
N TYR A 362 39.76 -29.65 -20.80
CA TYR A 362 40.90 -28.95 -20.22
C TYR A 362 41.30 -29.46 -18.83
N HIS A 363 40.63 -30.49 -18.22
CA HIS A 363 40.91 -30.93 -16.86
C HIS A 363 42.32 -31.52 -16.67
N HIS A 364 43.00 -31.90 -17.75
CA HIS A 364 44.40 -32.38 -17.70
C HIS A 364 45.41 -31.30 -18.12
N GLU A 365 44.97 -30.07 -18.40
CA GLU A 365 45.90 -28.96 -18.52
C GLU A 365 46.49 -28.60 -17.16
N ARG A 366 47.70 -28.10 -17.14
CA ARG A 366 48.44 -27.70 -15.94
C ARG A 366 48.70 -26.21 -15.96
N TRP A 367 48.71 -25.60 -14.82
CA TRP A 367 48.91 -24.16 -14.69
C TRP A 367 50.15 -23.62 -15.41
N ASP A 368 51.26 -24.41 -15.39
CA ASP A 368 52.52 -24.10 -16.04
C ASP A 368 52.56 -24.42 -17.58
N GLY A 369 51.47 -24.96 -18.14
CA GLY A 369 51.41 -25.35 -19.57
C GLY A 369 52.02 -26.69 -19.89
N SER A 370 52.46 -27.47 -18.91
CA SER A 370 53.02 -28.83 -19.13
C SER A 370 51.92 -29.91 -19.30
N GLY A 371 50.64 -29.51 -19.32
CA GLY A 371 49.48 -30.40 -19.45
C GLY A 371 49.17 -30.83 -20.91
N TYR A 372 48.01 -31.41 -21.11
CA TYR A 372 47.44 -31.84 -22.38
C TYR A 372 45.94 -31.61 -22.44
N PRO A 373 45.29 -31.53 -23.64
CA PRO A 373 45.81 -31.83 -24.96
C PRO A 373 46.54 -30.68 -25.68
N TYR A 374 46.37 -29.42 -25.23
CA TYR A 374 46.90 -28.27 -25.92
C TYR A 374 48.15 -27.63 -25.31
N GLY A 375 48.46 -27.93 -24.06
CA GLY A 375 49.56 -27.32 -23.29
C GLY A 375 49.31 -25.83 -23.03
N VAL A 376 48.07 -25.43 -22.79
CA VAL A 376 47.72 -24.04 -22.42
C VAL A 376 48.05 -23.78 -20.95
N ALA A 377 48.38 -22.52 -20.62
CA ALA A 377 48.88 -22.15 -19.32
C ALA A 377 48.07 -21.01 -18.67
N GLY A 378 48.09 -20.95 -17.34
CA GLY A 378 47.53 -19.87 -16.57
C GLY A 378 46.01 -19.67 -16.79
N ASP A 379 45.61 -18.40 -16.93
CA ASP A 379 44.19 -18.02 -17.08
C ASP A 379 43.57 -18.39 -18.43
N THR A 380 44.37 -18.87 -19.41
CA THR A 380 43.85 -19.46 -20.65
C THR A 380 43.14 -20.79 -20.42
N ILE A 381 43.41 -21.46 -19.30
CA ILE A 381 42.67 -22.63 -18.86
C ILE A 381 41.37 -22.12 -18.19
N PRO A 382 40.18 -22.54 -18.63
CA PRO A 382 38.93 -22.16 -17.99
C PRO A 382 38.93 -22.44 -16.48
N LEU A 383 38.37 -21.52 -15.65
CA LEU A 383 38.33 -21.65 -14.19
C LEU A 383 37.74 -23.03 -13.76
N CYS A 384 36.64 -23.43 -14.39
CA CYS A 384 35.98 -24.70 -14.12
C CYS A 384 36.93 -25.90 -14.31
N ALA A 385 37.78 -25.86 -15.33
CA ALA A 385 38.75 -26.93 -15.63
C ALA A 385 39.94 -26.88 -14.67
N ARG A 386 40.43 -25.70 -14.26
CA ARG A 386 41.50 -25.55 -13.25
C ARG A 386 41.08 -26.17 -11.90
N ILE A 387 39.81 -25.85 -11.47
CA ILE A 387 39.26 -26.42 -10.22
C ILE A 387 39.06 -27.94 -10.34
N LEU A 388 38.49 -28.37 -11.46
CA LEU A 388 38.30 -29.80 -11.73
C LEU A 388 39.61 -30.56 -11.77
N GLY A 389 40.66 -30.05 -12.45
CA GLY A 389 41.97 -30.70 -12.49
C GLY A 389 42.56 -30.88 -11.10
N ALA A 390 42.39 -29.95 -10.20
CA ALA A 390 42.79 -30.09 -8.80
C ALA A 390 41.99 -31.19 -8.09
N ALA A 391 40.66 -31.20 -8.27
CA ALA A 391 39.78 -32.21 -7.67
C ALA A 391 40.07 -33.63 -8.18
N ASP A 392 40.31 -33.79 -9.49
CA ASP A 392 40.66 -35.05 -10.14
C ASP A 392 41.99 -35.62 -9.59
N VAL A 393 43.04 -34.76 -9.53
CA VAL A 393 44.32 -35.18 -8.95
C VAL A 393 44.18 -35.55 -7.46
N LEU A 394 43.39 -34.76 -6.69
CA LEU A 394 43.14 -35.09 -5.27
C LEU A 394 42.55 -36.49 -5.14
N ASP A 395 41.47 -36.79 -5.88
CA ASP A 395 40.85 -38.12 -5.86
C ASP A 395 41.81 -39.21 -6.29
N ALA A 396 42.57 -38.96 -7.37
CA ALA A 396 43.58 -39.90 -7.86
C ALA A 396 44.71 -40.21 -6.84
N LEU A 397 44.97 -39.32 -5.90
CA LEU A 397 45.97 -39.51 -4.84
C LEU A 397 45.42 -40.32 -3.68
N ILE A 398 44.18 -40.03 -3.23
CA ILE A 398 43.64 -40.58 -1.98
C ILE A 398 42.71 -41.79 -2.18
N CYS A 399 42.25 -42.05 -3.39
CA CYS A 399 41.41 -43.23 -3.70
C CYS A 399 42.21 -44.37 -4.31
N PRO A 400 41.81 -45.63 -4.03
CA PRO A 400 42.46 -46.82 -4.61
C PRO A 400 42.30 -46.85 -6.13
N ARG A 401 43.38 -47.13 -6.86
CA ARG A 401 43.35 -47.36 -8.32
C ARG A 401 44.03 -48.68 -8.69
N LEU A 402 43.72 -49.24 -9.87
CA LEU A 402 44.26 -50.54 -10.33
C LEU A 402 45.79 -50.63 -10.36
N TYR A 403 46.49 -49.52 -10.40
CA TYR A 403 47.90 -49.41 -10.61
C TYR A 403 48.66 -48.65 -9.52
N LYS A 404 47.96 -48.14 -8.48
CA LYS A 404 48.56 -47.29 -7.44
C LYS A 404 47.80 -47.46 -6.10
N GLU A 405 48.52 -47.65 -5.02
CA GLU A 405 47.99 -47.57 -3.66
C GLU A 405 47.71 -46.10 -3.31
N PRO A 406 46.64 -45.82 -2.55
CA PRO A 406 46.34 -44.46 -2.11
C PRO A 406 47.41 -43.91 -1.16
N VAL A 407 47.71 -42.64 -1.27
CA VAL A 407 48.53 -41.92 -0.29
C VAL A 407 47.68 -41.41 0.87
N SER A 408 48.29 -41.05 1.98
CA SER A 408 47.56 -40.40 3.09
C SER A 408 47.08 -39.00 2.65
N ILE A 409 46.03 -38.51 3.28
CA ILE A 409 45.52 -37.14 2.99
C ILE A 409 46.60 -36.11 3.35
N GLU A 410 47.42 -36.38 4.37
CA GLU A 410 48.54 -35.53 4.75
C GLU A 410 49.57 -35.44 3.61
N GLU A 411 49.87 -36.54 2.99
CA GLU A 411 50.81 -36.58 1.85
C GLU A 411 50.21 -35.93 0.59
N ALA A 412 48.92 -36.17 0.33
CA ALA A 412 48.20 -35.48 -0.76
C ALA A 412 48.26 -33.97 -0.61
N VAL A 413 47.93 -33.41 0.56
CA VAL A 413 48.03 -32.00 0.85
C VAL A 413 49.43 -31.44 0.63
N LYS A 414 50.47 -32.15 1.03
CA LYS A 414 51.87 -31.78 0.82
C LYS A 414 52.20 -31.70 -0.69
N ILE A 415 51.70 -32.63 -1.48
CA ILE A 415 51.86 -32.61 -2.96
C ILE A 415 51.23 -31.33 -3.54
N PHE A 416 50.05 -30.90 -3.07
CA PHE A 416 49.44 -29.65 -3.51
C PHE A 416 50.27 -28.42 -3.14
N GLU A 417 50.91 -28.40 -1.99
CA GLU A 417 51.87 -27.34 -1.61
C GLU A 417 53.08 -27.28 -2.53
N GLU A 418 53.67 -28.46 -2.88
CA GLU A 418 54.85 -28.57 -3.73
C GLU A 418 54.56 -28.26 -5.20
N GLU A 419 53.35 -28.54 -5.68
CA GLU A 419 52.93 -28.34 -7.08
C GLU A 419 52.17 -26.99 -7.26
N LYS A 420 52.06 -26.18 -6.24
CA LYS A 420 51.53 -24.86 -6.28
C LYS A 420 52.28 -23.95 -7.28
N GLY A 421 51.56 -23.32 -8.22
CA GLY A 421 52.12 -22.51 -9.29
C GLY A 421 52.77 -23.31 -10.44
N LYS A 422 52.72 -24.64 -10.38
CA LYS A 422 53.13 -25.57 -11.44
C LYS A 422 51.93 -26.32 -12.03
N ALA A 423 51.51 -27.38 -11.35
CA ALA A 423 50.32 -28.12 -11.77
C ALA A 423 49.05 -27.30 -11.51
N PHE A 424 49.01 -26.62 -10.37
CA PHE A 424 47.81 -25.94 -9.88
C PHE A 424 47.98 -24.44 -9.75
N GLU A 425 46.91 -23.72 -10.04
CA GLU A 425 46.82 -22.30 -9.71
C GLU A 425 47.04 -22.09 -8.20
N PRO A 426 47.84 -21.07 -7.79
CA PRO A 426 48.20 -20.87 -6.39
C PRO A 426 47.03 -20.86 -5.42
N CYS A 427 45.93 -20.07 -5.71
CA CYS A 427 44.79 -19.98 -4.82
C CYS A 427 43.95 -21.28 -4.77
N ILE A 428 43.92 -22.07 -5.85
CA ILE A 428 43.24 -23.36 -5.89
C ILE A 428 43.99 -24.38 -5.05
N ALA A 429 45.35 -24.43 -5.15
CA ALA A 429 46.17 -25.28 -4.29
C ALA A 429 46.00 -24.93 -2.81
N GLU A 430 46.01 -23.63 -2.45
CA GLU A 430 45.76 -23.17 -1.08
C GLU A 430 44.35 -23.55 -0.57
N ALA A 431 43.33 -23.47 -1.43
CA ALA A 431 41.99 -23.91 -1.09
C ALA A 431 41.95 -25.40 -0.75
N VAL A 432 42.58 -26.27 -1.55
CA VAL A 432 42.65 -27.70 -1.27
C VAL A 432 43.39 -27.98 0.05
N VAL A 433 44.51 -27.34 0.29
CA VAL A 433 45.27 -27.45 1.56
C VAL A 433 44.39 -27.08 2.77
N SER A 434 43.64 -26.00 2.66
CA SER A 434 42.75 -25.52 3.71
C SER A 434 41.57 -26.46 3.99
N LEU A 435 41.16 -27.26 3.00
CA LEU A 435 40.05 -28.21 3.08
C LEU A 435 40.42 -29.55 3.70
N LYS A 436 41.63 -29.76 4.23
CA LYS A 436 42.10 -31.03 4.74
C LYS A 436 41.06 -31.76 5.61
N ASN A 437 40.44 -31.07 6.56
CA ASN A 437 39.47 -31.68 7.47
C ASN A 437 38.18 -32.10 6.76
N GLU A 438 37.72 -31.28 5.78
CA GLU A 438 36.54 -31.62 4.99
C GLU A 438 36.81 -32.76 4.02
N ILE A 439 38.01 -32.84 3.43
CA ILE A 439 38.44 -33.97 2.61
C ILE A 439 38.41 -35.30 3.43
N ILE A 440 38.91 -35.27 4.68
CA ILE A 440 38.83 -36.42 5.61
C ILE A 440 37.39 -36.87 5.84
N LYS A 441 36.47 -35.90 6.01
CA LYS A 441 35.07 -36.18 6.22
C LYS A 441 34.42 -36.76 4.97
N ILE A 442 34.64 -36.16 3.80
CA ILE A 442 34.14 -36.63 2.52
C ILE A 442 34.63 -38.07 2.25
N ASP A 443 35.93 -38.33 2.36
CA ASP A 443 36.52 -39.67 2.15
C ASP A 443 35.91 -40.72 3.10
N ARG A 444 35.69 -40.37 4.37
CA ARG A 444 35.04 -41.25 5.35
C ARG A 444 33.58 -41.55 4.99
N ASP A 445 32.83 -40.52 4.62
CA ASP A 445 31.41 -40.64 4.30
C ASP A 445 31.24 -41.53 3.06
N PHE A 446 32.08 -41.38 2.04
CA PHE A 446 32.09 -42.27 0.88
C PHE A 446 32.47 -43.70 1.22
N LYS A 447 33.49 -43.93 2.02
CA LYS A 447 33.86 -45.28 2.45
C LYS A 447 32.76 -45.99 3.23
N THR A 448 31.94 -45.23 3.95
CA THR A 448 30.83 -45.79 4.71
C THR A 448 29.60 -46.10 3.84
N TYR A 449 29.31 -45.28 2.86
CA TYR A 449 28.08 -45.35 2.05
C TYR A 449 28.24 -46.16 0.77
N GLU A 450 29.39 -46.10 0.12
CA GLU A 450 29.68 -46.74 -1.17
C GLU A 450 30.56 -47.97 -1.04
N GLY A 451 31.18 -48.18 0.10
CA GLY A 451 32.08 -49.34 0.27
C GLY A 451 31.42 -50.68 -0.07
N ALA A 452 30.16 -50.85 0.34
CA ALA A 452 29.39 -52.06 0.01
C ALA A 452 29.09 -52.17 -1.50
N ARG A 453 28.79 -51.09 -2.15
CA ARG A 453 28.49 -51.03 -3.60
C ARG A 453 29.77 -51.25 -4.42
N PHE A 454 30.85 -50.64 -4.02
CA PHE A 454 32.17 -50.84 -4.64
C PHE A 454 32.62 -52.31 -4.52
N ASP A 455 32.47 -52.91 -3.35
CA ASP A 455 32.84 -54.34 -3.14
C ASP A 455 31.99 -55.29 -4.01
N ASP A 456 30.71 -55.00 -4.18
CA ASP A 456 29.80 -55.76 -5.05
C ASP A 456 30.20 -55.61 -6.55
N GLU A 457 30.49 -54.40 -6.98
CA GLU A 457 30.95 -54.12 -8.34
C GLU A 457 32.32 -54.77 -8.58
N LEU A 458 33.26 -54.60 -7.68
CA LEU A 458 34.57 -55.22 -7.74
C LEU A 458 34.47 -56.77 -7.78
N ALA A 459 33.54 -57.38 -7.02
CA ALA A 459 33.26 -58.78 -7.07
C ALA A 459 32.78 -59.28 -8.43
N ARG A 460 31.88 -58.52 -9.07
CA ARG A 460 31.45 -58.78 -10.43
C ARG A 460 32.58 -58.69 -11.43
N TRP A 461 33.40 -57.64 -11.39
CA TRP A 461 34.51 -57.45 -12.30
C TRP A 461 35.59 -58.48 -12.10
N LYS A 462 35.89 -58.90 -10.86
CA LYS A 462 36.83 -60.06 -10.56
C LYS A 462 36.42 -61.35 -11.25
N LYS A 463 35.11 -61.49 -11.56
CA LYS A 463 34.63 -62.68 -12.27
C LYS A 463 35.01 -62.65 -13.76
N TYR A 464 35.03 -61.44 -14.37
CA TYR A 464 35.33 -61.30 -15.80
C TYR A 464 36.77 -60.90 -16.10
N TYR A 465 37.48 -60.33 -15.12
CA TYR A 465 38.89 -59.93 -15.20
C TYR A 465 39.71 -60.65 -14.14
N PRO A 466 40.29 -61.84 -14.45
CA PRO A 466 41.02 -62.63 -13.49
C PRO A 466 42.22 -61.91 -12.84
N GLU A 467 42.84 -60.97 -13.53
CA GLU A 467 43.93 -60.13 -13.06
C GLU A 467 43.53 -59.26 -11.86
N LEU A 468 42.26 -59.00 -11.64
CA LEU A 468 41.76 -58.28 -10.49
C LEU A 468 41.62 -59.15 -9.21
N LYS A 469 41.88 -60.47 -9.26
CA LYS A 469 41.66 -61.34 -8.11
C LYS A 469 42.40 -60.92 -6.83
N ASN A 470 43.54 -60.30 -7.00
CA ASN A 470 44.39 -59.85 -5.89
C ASN A 470 44.17 -58.38 -5.51
N PHE A 471 43.36 -57.66 -6.26
CA PHE A 471 43.07 -56.26 -5.97
C PHE A 471 42.25 -56.13 -4.66
N GLY A 472 42.64 -55.24 -3.76
CA GLY A 472 42.00 -55.01 -2.49
C GLY A 472 42.32 -56.02 -1.40
N LYS A 473 43.23 -57.01 -1.65
CA LYS A 473 43.81 -57.81 -0.59
C LYS A 473 44.94 -56.98 0.02
N ALA A 474 44.72 -56.40 1.20
CA ALA A 474 45.77 -55.75 1.96
C ALA A 474 46.94 -56.74 2.08
N LYS A 475 48.17 -56.32 1.78
CA LYS A 475 49.36 -57.02 2.21
C LYS A 475 49.29 -57.01 3.73
N LYS A 476 49.03 -58.21 4.33
CA LYS A 476 49.22 -58.44 5.76
C LYS A 476 50.63 -58.15 6.15
#